data_df905b67317f6f5046b52f61eb97a162
#
_entry.id   df905b67317f6f5046b52f61eb97a162
#
_cell.length_a   1.000
_cell.length_b   1.000
_cell.length_c   1.000
_cell.angle_alpha   90.00
_cell.angle_beta   90.00
_cell.angle_gamma   90.00
#
_symmetry.space_group_name_H-M   'P 1'
#
loop_
_entity.id
_entity.type
_entity.pdbx_description
1 polymer ?
#
loop_
_entity_poly.entity_id
_entity_poly.type
_entity_poly.pdbx_seq_one_letter_code
_entity_poly.pdbx_strand_id
1 'polypeptide(L)'
;MATIVNGELNKNQLRALKQALKDNEMPRAKRQRLLWRIAKRGIIPASKRNARNQMAPDGSAWAPRKRGRRKMLRQLPKLLKVREMPEIEAVRIYLYGGNYRSGGRRMPAGTIGAIHQDGAQMTVRASSYQGQPSQEGKQATRRQAKRLRDLGYKVWWNGKYVKPAVSYIIAEMSMKKAGFLIKKLARKPSKKAWSIDLPARAFLGVSDDEFNKILARQLQGIGFGWEVKAQDIKGKL
;
A
#
# COMPACT_ATOMS: atom_id res chain seq x y z
N MET A 1 -0.58 -3.49 19.71
CA MET A 1 -1.12 -2.14 19.43
C MET A 1 -1.59 -2.07 18.00
N ALA A 2 -2.82 -1.67 17.75
CA ALA A 2 -3.33 -1.51 16.39
C ALA A 2 -2.76 -0.21 15.81
N THR A 3 -1.97 -0.29 14.76
CA THR A 3 -1.50 0.87 14.01
C THR A 3 -2.68 1.47 13.26
N ILE A 4 -3.08 2.67 13.61
CA ILE A 4 -4.20 3.38 13.00
C ILE A 4 -3.61 4.29 11.93
N VAL A 5 -4.13 4.22 10.70
CA VAL A 5 -3.87 5.25 9.69
C VAL A 5 -4.64 6.48 10.12
N ASN A 6 -3.96 7.46 10.66
CA ASN A 6 -4.55 8.76 10.97
C ASN A 6 -4.39 9.66 9.75
N GLY A 7 -5.49 9.97 9.09
CA GLY A 7 -5.54 11.06 8.13
C GLY A 7 -6.08 12.29 8.83
N GLU A 8 -5.27 13.28 9.02
CA GLU A 8 -5.68 14.60 9.51
C GLU A 8 -5.94 15.53 8.35
N LEU A 9 -6.86 16.48 8.54
CA LEU A 9 -7.00 17.59 7.62
C LEU A 9 -5.74 18.46 7.71
N ASN A 10 -5.23 18.89 6.58
CA ASN A 10 -4.14 19.85 6.59
C ASN A 10 -4.61 21.22 7.16
N LYS A 11 -3.65 22.11 7.46
CA LYS A 11 -3.95 23.39 8.10
C LYS A 11 -4.95 24.24 7.29
N ASN A 12 -4.87 24.22 5.97
CA ASN A 12 -5.77 24.99 5.11
C ASN A 12 -7.18 24.42 5.12
N GLN A 13 -7.31 23.09 5.01
CA GLN A 13 -8.59 22.39 5.08
C GLN A 13 -9.27 22.60 6.45
N LEU A 14 -8.47 22.56 7.53
CA LEU A 14 -8.97 22.80 8.88
C LEU A 14 -9.45 24.25 9.06
N ARG A 15 -8.71 25.23 8.50
CA ARG A 15 -9.15 26.65 8.52
C ARG A 15 -10.45 26.84 7.76
N ALA A 16 -10.54 26.32 6.53
CA ALA A 16 -11.76 26.40 5.71
C ALA A 16 -12.96 25.78 6.43
N LEU A 17 -12.78 24.62 7.06
CA LEU A 17 -13.84 23.99 7.84
C LEU A 17 -14.26 24.84 9.05
N LYS A 18 -13.31 25.34 9.85
CA LYS A 18 -13.60 26.19 11.02
C LYS A 18 -14.33 27.47 10.62
N GLN A 19 -13.90 28.09 9.54
CA GLN A 19 -14.56 29.31 9.03
C GLN A 19 -15.99 28.99 8.62
N ALA A 20 -16.22 27.95 7.84
CA ALA A 20 -17.57 27.54 7.42
C ALA A 20 -18.48 27.20 8.61
N LEU A 21 -17.95 26.60 9.66
CA LEU A 21 -18.72 26.30 10.89
C LEU A 21 -19.07 27.56 11.67
N LYS A 22 -18.17 28.55 11.71
CA LYS A 22 -18.38 29.83 12.35
C LYS A 22 -19.40 30.69 11.59
N ASP A 23 -19.23 30.83 10.28
CA ASP A 23 -20.07 31.66 9.41
C ASP A 23 -21.53 31.18 9.38
N ASN A 24 -21.76 29.90 9.60
CA ASN A 24 -23.11 29.34 9.56
C ASN A 24 -23.75 29.12 10.95
N GLU A 25 -23.11 29.53 12.06
CA GLU A 25 -23.60 29.32 13.45
C GLU A 25 -24.27 27.96 13.69
N MET A 26 -23.63 26.90 13.17
CA MET A 26 -24.23 25.59 12.97
C MET A 26 -24.43 24.87 14.31
N PRO A 27 -25.62 24.34 14.61
CA PRO A 27 -25.87 23.51 15.79
C PRO A 27 -24.96 22.27 15.82
N ARG A 28 -24.58 21.81 17.02
CA ARG A 28 -23.66 20.67 17.23
C ARG A 28 -24.02 19.42 16.41
N ALA A 29 -25.29 19.04 16.42
CA ALA A 29 -25.79 17.89 15.66
C ALA A 29 -25.56 18.04 14.13
N LYS A 30 -25.77 19.24 13.60
CA LYS A 30 -25.54 19.52 12.18
C LYS A 30 -24.03 19.54 11.85
N ARG A 31 -23.18 20.08 12.75
CA ARG A 31 -21.71 20.02 12.62
C ARG A 31 -21.23 18.58 12.53
N GLN A 32 -21.69 17.72 13.45
CA GLN A 32 -21.34 16.30 13.43
C GLN A 32 -21.78 15.63 12.12
N ARG A 33 -22.99 15.91 11.66
CA ARG A 33 -23.51 15.40 10.38
C ARG A 33 -22.70 15.89 9.19
N LEU A 34 -22.24 17.15 9.18
CA LEU A 34 -21.39 17.72 8.15
C LEU A 34 -20.05 16.95 8.09
N LEU A 35 -19.37 16.79 9.23
CA LEU A 35 -18.11 16.04 9.31
C LEU A 35 -18.25 14.61 8.80
N TRP A 36 -19.33 13.93 9.19
CA TRP A 36 -19.61 12.60 8.68
C TRP A 36 -19.81 12.57 7.17
N ARG A 37 -20.54 13.54 6.62
CA ARG A 37 -20.78 13.65 5.17
C ARG A 37 -19.50 13.94 4.39
N ILE A 38 -18.66 14.85 4.88
CA ILE A 38 -17.35 15.15 4.29
C ILE A 38 -16.52 13.85 4.25
N ALA A 39 -16.42 13.13 5.35
CA ALA A 39 -15.68 11.88 5.42
C ALA A 39 -16.25 10.82 4.47
N LYS A 40 -17.55 10.54 4.59
CA LYS A 40 -18.22 9.41 3.90
C LYS A 40 -18.47 9.68 2.42
N ARG A 41 -18.89 10.89 2.07
CA ARG A 41 -19.32 11.27 0.71
C ARG A 41 -18.27 12.07 -0.06
N GLY A 42 -17.24 12.57 0.63
CA GLY A 42 -16.12 13.31 0.05
C GLY A 42 -14.82 12.53 0.06
N ILE A 43 -14.17 12.44 1.22
CA ILE A 43 -12.81 11.91 1.35
C ILE A 43 -12.71 10.42 0.94
N ILE A 44 -13.63 9.57 1.36
CA ILE A 44 -13.59 8.13 1.00
C ILE A 44 -13.73 7.90 -0.50
N PRO A 45 -14.69 8.52 -1.22
CA PRO A 45 -14.76 8.39 -2.67
C PRO A 45 -13.51 8.90 -3.40
N ALA A 46 -12.96 10.04 -2.96
CA ALA A 46 -11.72 10.58 -3.48
C ALA A 46 -10.55 9.60 -3.29
N SER A 47 -10.38 9.06 -2.08
CA SER A 47 -9.35 8.06 -1.77
C SER A 47 -9.48 6.79 -2.64
N LYS A 48 -10.70 6.35 -2.93
CA LYS A 48 -10.96 5.24 -3.88
C LYS A 48 -10.54 5.60 -5.31
N ARG A 49 -10.78 6.83 -5.73
CA ARG A 49 -10.37 7.35 -7.04
C ARG A 49 -8.85 7.45 -7.13
N ASN A 50 -8.18 8.01 -6.12
CA ASN A 50 -6.73 8.11 -6.05
C ASN A 50 -6.07 6.74 -6.25
N ALA A 51 -6.49 5.73 -5.48
CA ALA A 51 -5.99 4.37 -5.63
C ALA A 51 -6.32 3.74 -7.00
N ARG A 52 -7.48 4.04 -7.59
CA ARG A 52 -7.85 3.59 -8.94
C ARG A 52 -6.93 4.19 -10.00
N ASN A 53 -6.62 5.46 -9.87
CA ASN A 53 -5.79 6.22 -10.81
C ASN A 53 -4.30 6.08 -10.52
N GLN A 54 -3.90 5.48 -9.39
CA GLN A 54 -2.51 5.34 -8.94
C GLN A 54 -1.84 6.70 -8.72
N MET A 55 -2.58 7.63 -8.12
CA MET A 55 -2.17 9.00 -7.85
C MET A 55 -2.32 9.31 -6.36
N ALA A 56 -1.51 10.22 -5.87
CA ALA A 56 -1.66 10.79 -4.54
C ALA A 56 -2.73 11.91 -4.54
N PRO A 57 -3.18 12.37 -3.35
CA PRO A 57 -4.18 13.44 -3.24
C PRO A 57 -3.78 14.77 -3.91
N ASP A 58 -2.49 15.04 -4.01
CA ASP A 58 -1.92 16.22 -4.70
C ASP A 58 -1.87 16.07 -6.22
N GLY A 59 -2.30 14.94 -6.78
CA GLY A 59 -2.27 14.65 -8.20
C GLY A 59 -0.96 14.01 -8.68
N SER A 60 0.05 13.87 -7.83
CA SER A 60 1.31 13.21 -8.20
C SER A 60 1.10 11.71 -8.47
N ALA A 61 1.76 11.19 -9.50
CA ALA A 61 1.70 9.77 -9.83
C ALA A 61 2.50 8.92 -8.83
N TRP A 62 1.96 7.77 -8.44
CA TRP A 62 2.68 6.86 -7.57
C TRP A 62 3.89 6.21 -8.26
N ALA A 63 4.94 6.00 -7.50
CA ALA A 63 6.08 5.23 -7.98
C ALA A 63 5.63 3.84 -8.49
N PRO A 64 6.04 3.43 -9.70
CA PRO A 64 5.60 2.19 -10.32
C PRO A 64 6.07 0.97 -9.51
N ARG A 65 5.45 -0.17 -9.77
CA ARG A 65 5.89 -1.45 -9.18
C ARG A 65 7.26 -1.85 -9.73
N LYS A 66 8.13 -2.36 -8.87
CA LYS A 66 9.40 -2.99 -9.29
C LYS A 66 9.18 -4.23 -10.18
N ARG A 67 8.04 -4.91 -10.03
CA ARG A 67 7.70 -6.12 -10.82
C ARG A 67 6.20 -6.18 -11.11
N GLY A 68 5.84 -6.49 -12.34
CA GLY A 68 4.45 -6.66 -12.79
C GLY A 68 3.76 -5.33 -13.12
N ARG A 69 2.63 -5.41 -13.82
CA ARG A 69 1.88 -4.25 -14.35
C ARG A 69 0.54 -3.99 -13.65
N ARG A 70 0.18 -4.80 -12.64
CA ARG A 70 -1.11 -4.65 -11.95
C ARG A 70 -1.11 -3.39 -11.08
N LYS A 71 -2.21 -2.64 -11.09
CA LYS A 71 -2.45 -1.49 -10.22
C LYS A 71 -2.42 -1.90 -8.75
N MET A 72 -1.78 -1.08 -7.91
CA MET A 72 -1.58 -1.34 -6.48
C MET A 72 -2.74 -0.80 -5.63
N LEU A 73 -2.92 -1.36 -4.44
CA LEU A 73 -3.81 -0.88 -3.37
C LEU A 73 -5.30 -0.71 -3.73
N ARG A 74 -5.77 -1.17 -4.89
CA ARG A 74 -7.16 -0.98 -5.37
C ARG A 74 -8.24 -1.46 -4.39
N GLN A 75 -7.94 -2.46 -3.59
CA GLN A 75 -8.89 -3.04 -2.63
C GLN A 75 -8.82 -2.36 -1.27
N LEU A 76 -7.69 -1.77 -0.92
CA LEU A 76 -7.46 -1.20 0.42
C LEU A 76 -8.44 -0.07 0.75
N PRO A 77 -8.70 0.92 -0.12
CA PRO A 77 -9.67 1.98 0.17
C PRO A 77 -11.13 1.50 0.29
N LYS A 78 -11.44 0.28 -0.14
CA LYS A 78 -12.78 -0.30 0.09
C LYS A 78 -13.02 -0.65 1.56
N LEU A 79 -11.94 -0.83 2.33
CA LEU A 79 -11.96 -1.13 3.75
C LEU A 79 -12.06 0.12 4.63
N LEU A 80 -12.09 1.32 4.02
CA LEU A 80 -12.27 2.58 4.76
C LEU A 80 -13.66 2.62 5.40
N LYS A 81 -13.68 2.88 6.69
CA LYS A 81 -14.87 3.06 7.52
C LYS A 81 -14.81 4.42 8.20
N VAL A 82 -15.97 4.91 8.60
CA VAL A 82 -16.14 6.15 9.34
C VAL A 82 -16.67 5.82 10.72
N ARG A 83 -16.08 6.40 11.75
CA ARG A 83 -16.57 6.37 13.12
C ARG A 83 -16.78 7.80 13.59
N GLU A 84 -17.96 8.08 14.09
CA GLU A 84 -18.30 9.35 14.72
C GLU A 84 -17.76 9.41 16.15
N MET A 85 -17.30 10.57 16.55
CA MET A 85 -16.80 10.86 17.90
C MET A 85 -17.49 12.14 18.41
N PRO A 86 -18.76 12.06 18.83
CA PRO A 86 -19.56 13.23 19.16
C PRO A 86 -19.03 14.02 20.33
N GLU A 87 -18.36 13.36 21.27
CA GLU A 87 -17.81 13.98 22.49
C GLU A 87 -16.78 15.06 22.19
N ILE A 88 -15.98 14.85 21.13
CA ILE A 88 -14.92 15.76 20.69
C ILE A 88 -15.24 16.43 19.35
N GLU A 89 -16.49 16.35 18.89
CA GLU A 89 -16.93 16.88 17.59
C GLU A 89 -16.02 16.48 16.42
N ALA A 90 -15.64 15.20 16.36
CA ALA A 90 -14.73 14.68 15.36
C ALA A 90 -15.31 13.45 14.63
N VAL A 91 -14.68 13.13 13.52
CA VAL A 91 -14.96 11.91 12.75
C VAL A 91 -13.64 11.26 12.39
N ARG A 92 -13.53 9.98 12.69
CA ARG A 92 -12.35 9.17 12.36
C ARG A 92 -12.60 8.35 11.10
N ILE A 93 -11.70 8.45 10.14
CA ILE A 93 -11.63 7.52 9.00
C ILE A 93 -10.56 6.48 9.32
N TYR A 94 -10.89 5.20 9.20
CA TYR A 94 -9.98 4.11 9.52
C TYR A 94 -10.18 2.91 8.59
N LEU A 95 -9.18 2.04 8.51
CA LEU A 95 -9.24 0.81 7.76
C LEU A 95 -9.66 -0.35 8.68
N TYR A 96 -10.70 -1.08 8.27
CA TYR A 96 -11.21 -2.22 9.04
C TYR A 96 -11.40 -3.44 8.15
N GLY A 97 -11.01 -4.61 8.67
CA GLY A 97 -11.13 -5.89 7.96
C GLY A 97 -9.94 -6.18 7.05
N GLY A 98 -10.16 -7.04 6.06
CA GLY A 98 -9.14 -7.53 5.14
C GLY A 98 -8.32 -8.70 5.69
N ASN A 99 -7.96 -9.62 4.77
CA ASN A 99 -7.17 -10.82 5.09
C ASN A 99 -5.75 -10.68 4.54
N TYR A 100 -5.02 -9.67 5.04
CA TYR A 100 -3.62 -9.50 4.69
C TYR A 100 -2.74 -10.42 5.53
N ARG A 101 -1.73 -10.99 4.91
CA ARG A 101 -0.73 -11.85 5.57
C ARG A 101 0.68 -11.45 5.16
N SER A 102 1.61 -11.49 6.09
CA SER A 102 3.05 -11.34 5.86
C SER A 102 3.79 -12.40 6.65
N GLY A 103 4.58 -13.23 5.98
CA GLY A 103 5.31 -14.32 6.63
C GLY A 103 4.41 -15.30 7.40
N GLY A 104 3.20 -15.58 6.90
CA GLY A 104 2.21 -16.45 7.57
C GLY A 104 1.38 -15.76 8.66
N ARG A 105 1.76 -14.57 9.14
CA ARG A 105 1.04 -13.82 10.17
C ARG A 105 -0.03 -12.91 9.57
N ARG A 106 -1.18 -12.79 10.22
CA ARG A 106 -2.21 -11.80 9.84
C ARG A 106 -1.72 -10.39 10.11
N MET A 107 -1.96 -9.50 9.15
CA MET A 107 -1.65 -8.07 9.28
C MET A 107 -2.93 -7.25 9.20
N PRO A 108 -3.18 -6.33 10.15
CA PRO A 108 -4.31 -5.41 10.08
C PRO A 108 -4.23 -4.52 8.83
N ALA A 109 -5.39 -4.23 8.21
CA ALA A 109 -5.45 -3.33 7.06
C ALA A 109 -4.90 -1.92 7.39
N GLY A 110 -5.08 -1.47 8.63
CA GLY A 110 -4.52 -0.19 9.10
C GLY A 110 -2.99 -0.14 9.01
N THR A 111 -2.30 -1.20 9.44
CA THR A 111 -0.84 -1.28 9.33
C THR A 111 -0.38 -1.24 7.87
N ILE A 112 -1.06 -1.99 6.99
CA ILE A 112 -0.76 -1.96 5.54
C ILE A 112 -1.01 -0.56 4.98
N GLY A 113 -2.12 0.07 5.39
CA GLY A 113 -2.46 1.43 4.99
C GLY A 113 -1.41 2.45 5.40
N ALA A 114 -0.97 2.45 6.66
CA ALA A 114 0.05 3.37 7.17
C ALA A 114 1.37 3.21 6.42
N ILE A 115 1.87 1.98 6.30
CA ILE A 115 3.12 1.68 5.57
C ILE A 115 3.07 2.19 4.12
N HIS A 116 1.92 2.11 3.47
CA HIS A 116 1.80 2.61 2.09
C HIS A 116 1.49 4.09 2.00
N GLN A 117 0.82 4.66 3.00
CA GLN A 117 0.54 6.10 3.04
C GLN A 117 1.83 6.90 3.15
N ASP A 118 2.70 6.49 4.07
CA ASP A 118 3.89 7.26 4.45
C ASP A 118 5.17 6.71 3.79
N GLY A 119 5.07 5.51 3.20
CA GLY A 119 6.24 4.75 2.80
C GLY A 119 6.92 4.07 4.00
N ALA A 120 7.90 3.24 3.73
CA ALA A 120 8.69 2.61 4.78
C ALA A 120 10.05 2.16 4.26
N GLN A 121 11.07 2.33 5.06
CA GLN A 121 12.37 1.69 4.87
C GLN A 121 12.57 0.64 5.96
N MET A 122 12.85 -0.58 5.56
CA MET A 122 13.10 -1.66 6.50
C MET A 122 14.32 -2.46 6.10
N THR A 123 15.17 -2.75 7.08
CA THR A 123 16.30 -3.65 6.90
C THR A 123 15.90 -5.06 7.31
N VAL A 124 16.03 -5.99 6.37
CA VAL A 124 15.75 -7.40 6.59
C VAL A 124 17.06 -8.15 6.74
N ARG A 125 17.22 -8.88 7.84
CA ARG A 125 18.40 -9.72 8.09
C ARG A 125 18.16 -11.16 7.57
N ALA A 126 19.18 -11.76 7.02
CA ALA A 126 19.11 -13.16 6.54
C ALA A 126 18.73 -14.14 7.68
N SER A 127 19.15 -13.85 8.91
CA SER A 127 18.80 -14.64 10.11
C SER A 127 17.28 -14.67 10.38
N SER A 128 16.52 -13.63 9.99
CA SER A 128 15.06 -13.61 10.18
C SER A 128 14.34 -14.70 9.37
N TYR A 129 15.00 -15.31 8.40
CA TYR A 129 14.46 -16.39 7.58
C TYR A 129 14.98 -17.77 8.00
N GLN A 130 15.87 -17.82 9.01
CA GLN A 130 16.33 -19.08 9.57
C GLN A 130 15.18 -19.71 10.37
N GLY A 131 14.83 -20.97 10.06
CA GLY A 131 13.72 -21.68 10.72
C GLY A 131 12.35 -21.53 10.05
N GLN A 132 12.20 -20.78 8.97
CA GLN A 132 11.02 -20.94 8.13
C GLN A 132 11.07 -22.31 7.45
N PRO A 133 9.93 -23.05 7.36
CA PRO A 133 9.91 -24.32 6.66
C PRO A 133 10.47 -24.07 5.26
N SER A 134 11.70 -24.55 5.06
CA SER A 134 12.34 -24.46 3.76
C SER A 134 11.48 -25.24 2.80
N GLN A 135 11.54 -24.89 1.52
CA GLN A 135 10.88 -25.66 0.46
C GLN A 135 11.63 -27.02 0.31
N GLU A 136 11.71 -27.76 1.42
CA GLU A 136 12.28 -29.10 1.45
C GLU A 136 11.42 -30.00 0.57
N GLY A 137 12.05 -30.76 -0.31
CA GLY A 137 11.36 -31.59 -1.28
C GLY A 137 11.07 -30.96 -2.65
N LYS A 138 11.21 -29.63 -2.82
CA LYS A 138 11.06 -29.05 -4.15
C LYS A 138 12.28 -29.22 -4.99
N GLN A 139 12.10 -29.79 -6.18
CA GLN A 139 13.16 -29.95 -7.19
C GLN A 139 13.62 -28.58 -7.73
N ALA A 140 14.84 -28.56 -8.26
CA ALA A 140 15.43 -27.39 -8.89
C ALA A 140 14.53 -26.87 -10.03
N THR A 141 14.37 -25.57 -10.12
CA THR A 141 13.62 -24.97 -11.22
C THR A 141 14.43 -25.01 -12.52
N ARG A 142 13.72 -25.05 -13.67
CA ARG A 142 14.36 -24.97 -14.99
C ARG A 142 15.29 -23.75 -15.13
N ARG A 143 14.95 -22.63 -14.48
CA ARG A 143 15.77 -21.41 -14.45
C ARG A 143 17.08 -21.64 -13.67
N GLN A 144 17.03 -22.33 -12.54
CA GLN A 144 18.22 -22.67 -11.75
C GLN A 144 19.11 -23.65 -12.50
N ALA A 145 18.53 -24.67 -13.13
CA ALA A 145 19.26 -25.66 -13.92
C ALA A 145 20.00 -24.99 -15.10
N LYS A 146 19.35 -24.12 -15.87
CA LYS A 146 20.00 -23.33 -16.91
C LYS A 146 21.16 -22.51 -16.37
N ARG A 147 20.88 -21.76 -15.24
CA ARG A 147 21.91 -20.92 -14.62
C ARG A 147 23.13 -21.71 -14.12
N LEU A 148 22.95 -22.91 -13.58
CA LEU A 148 24.05 -23.78 -13.20
C LEU A 148 24.91 -24.17 -14.41
N ARG A 149 24.28 -24.53 -15.52
CA ARG A 149 24.99 -24.86 -16.77
C ARG A 149 25.77 -23.66 -17.32
N ASP A 150 25.21 -22.46 -17.25
CA ASP A 150 25.86 -21.22 -17.68
C ASP A 150 27.07 -20.88 -16.81
N LEU A 151 27.02 -21.24 -15.53
CA LEU A 151 28.10 -21.06 -14.57
C LEU A 151 29.17 -22.20 -14.61
N GLY A 152 29.05 -23.09 -15.58
CA GLY A 152 30.05 -24.16 -15.78
C GLY A 152 29.88 -25.34 -14.83
N TYR A 153 28.69 -25.56 -14.25
CA TYR A 153 28.44 -26.75 -13.45
C TYR A 153 28.62 -28.02 -14.26
N LYS A 154 29.46 -28.93 -13.75
CA LYS A 154 29.76 -30.25 -14.34
C LYS A 154 29.51 -31.35 -13.32
N VAL A 155 29.14 -32.52 -13.80
CA VAL A 155 29.02 -33.75 -13.02
C VAL A 155 30.04 -34.78 -13.53
N TRP A 156 30.49 -35.62 -12.62
CA TRP A 156 31.37 -36.72 -12.96
C TRP A 156 30.54 -37.86 -13.57
N TRP A 157 30.86 -38.26 -14.78
CA TRP A 157 30.16 -39.34 -15.51
C TRP A 157 31.13 -40.10 -16.39
N ASN A 158 31.17 -41.42 -16.23
CA ASN A 158 32.05 -42.34 -17.02
C ASN A 158 33.49 -41.83 -17.13
N GLY A 159 34.14 -41.54 -15.99
CA GLY A 159 35.55 -41.16 -15.95
C GLY A 159 35.86 -39.72 -16.39
N LYS A 160 34.87 -38.87 -16.67
CA LYS A 160 35.07 -37.49 -17.10
C LYS A 160 34.02 -36.49 -16.55
N TYR A 161 34.40 -35.23 -16.48
CA TYR A 161 33.46 -34.15 -16.12
C TYR A 161 32.64 -33.72 -17.34
N VAL A 162 31.34 -33.94 -17.30
CA VAL A 162 30.41 -33.57 -18.37
C VAL A 162 29.41 -32.48 -17.91
N LYS A 163 28.92 -31.68 -18.85
CA LYS A 163 27.89 -30.69 -18.60
C LYS A 163 26.51 -31.37 -18.61
N PRO A 164 25.82 -31.48 -17.46
CA PRO A 164 24.58 -32.25 -17.36
C PRO A 164 23.44 -31.62 -18.13
N ALA A 165 22.46 -32.43 -18.57
CA ALA A 165 21.21 -31.94 -19.14
C ALA A 165 20.39 -31.16 -18.12
N VAL A 166 19.54 -30.24 -18.59
CA VAL A 166 18.64 -29.45 -17.71
C VAL A 166 17.68 -30.37 -16.96
N SER A 167 17.14 -31.39 -17.64
CA SER A 167 16.26 -32.40 -17.03
C SER A 167 16.95 -33.19 -15.91
N TYR A 168 18.20 -33.60 -16.11
CA TYR A 168 19.00 -34.25 -15.09
C TYR A 168 19.15 -33.39 -13.82
N ILE A 169 19.52 -32.12 -13.98
CA ILE A 169 19.66 -31.20 -12.83
C ILE A 169 18.35 -31.02 -12.07
N ILE A 170 17.23 -30.99 -12.78
CA ILE A 170 15.90 -30.85 -12.17
C ILE A 170 15.54 -32.11 -11.37
N ALA A 171 15.81 -33.31 -11.93
CA ALA A 171 15.50 -34.57 -11.29
C ALA A 171 16.37 -34.84 -10.04
N GLU A 172 17.68 -34.60 -10.15
CA GLU A 172 18.67 -35.01 -9.13
C GLU A 172 18.92 -33.91 -8.05
N MET A 173 18.44 -32.71 -8.25
CA MET A 173 18.83 -31.59 -7.39
C MET A 173 17.64 -30.87 -6.77
N SER A 174 17.69 -30.67 -5.45
CA SER A 174 16.73 -29.86 -4.77
C SER A 174 16.96 -28.38 -5.09
N MET A 175 15.88 -27.59 -5.03
CA MET A 175 15.88 -26.11 -5.23
C MET A 175 16.89 -25.41 -4.32
N LYS A 176 17.02 -25.89 -3.07
CA LYS A 176 17.95 -25.38 -2.05
C LYS A 176 19.41 -25.62 -2.45
N LYS A 177 19.72 -26.86 -2.84
CA LYS A 177 21.07 -27.26 -3.32
C LYS A 177 21.46 -26.51 -4.58
N ALA A 178 20.55 -26.41 -5.56
CA ALA A 178 20.76 -25.62 -6.78
C ALA A 178 21.05 -24.16 -6.49
N GLY A 179 20.27 -23.54 -5.59
CA GLY A 179 20.48 -22.15 -5.17
C GLY A 179 21.84 -21.92 -4.49
N PHE A 180 22.26 -22.84 -3.64
CA PHE A 180 23.57 -22.77 -2.97
C PHE A 180 24.72 -22.89 -3.99
N LEU A 181 24.68 -23.87 -4.89
CA LEU A 181 25.69 -24.06 -5.92
C LEU A 181 25.78 -22.86 -6.88
N ILE A 182 24.65 -22.26 -7.28
CA ILE A 182 24.64 -21.03 -8.08
C ILE A 182 25.41 -19.92 -7.38
N LYS A 183 25.18 -19.74 -6.07
CA LYS A 183 25.89 -18.68 -5.30
C LYS A 183 27.39 -18.98 -5.25
N LYS A 184 27.77 -20.24 -4.99
CA LYS A 184 29.19 -20.68 -4.91
C LYS A 184 29.90 -20.47 -6.24
N LEU A 185 29.33 -20.98 -7.34
CA LEU A 185 29.90 -20.85 -8.67
C LEU A 185 29.94 -19.40 -9.19
N ALA A 186 28.92 -18.59 -8.85
CA ALA A 186 28.91 -17.19 -9.21
C ALA A 186 29.85 -16.32 -8.33
N ARG A 187 30.55 -16.90 -7.35
CA ARG A 187 31.41 -16.21 -6.38
C ARG A 187 30.73 -15.00 -5.71
N LYS A 188 29.41 -15.10 -5.52
CA LYS A 188 28.64 -14.02 -4.89
C LYS A 188 28.60 -14.21 -3.38
N PRO A 189 29.08 -13.22 -2.58
CA PRO A 189 29.00 -13.29 -1.13
C PRO A 189 27.53 -13.37 -0.70
N SER A 190 27.27 -14.12 0.36
CA SER A 190 25.95 -14.14 0.98
C SER A 190 25.68 -12.79 1.64
N LYS A 191 24.62 -12.10 1.22
CA LYS A 191 24.18 -10.89 1.90
C LYS A 191 23.63 -11.25 3.26
N LYS A 192 24.20 -10.68 4.34
CA LYS A 192 23.70 -10.83 5.71
C LYS A 192 22.43 -10.03 5.97
N ALA A 193 22.25 -8.92 5.28
CA ALA A 193 21.10 -8.04 5.34
C ALA A 193 20.85 -7.35 4.00
N TRP A 194 19.65 -6.87 3.78
CA TRP A 194 19.28 -6.02 2.65
C TRP A 194 18.18 -5.02 3.07
N SER A 195 18.19 -3.84 2.48
CA SER A 195 17.15 -2.86 2.69
C SER A 195 15.99 -3.04 1.69
N ILE A 196 14.79 -2.84 2.15
CA ILE A 196 13.57 -2.79 1.35
C ILE A 196 13.03 -1.38 1.51
N ASP A 197 13.07 -0.60 0.43
CA ASP A 197 12.42 0.69 0.32
C ASP A 197 11.04 0.52 -0.28
N LEU A 198 10.03 0.91 0.48
CA LEU A 198 8.66 1.03 0.02
C LEU A 198 8.36 2.52 -0.17
N PRO A 199 8.29 3.03 -1.40
CA PRO A 199 7.95 4.42 -1.63
C PRO A 199 6.54 4.71 -1.13
N ALA A 200 6.33 5.92 -0.63
CA ALA A 200 5.02 6.42 -0.24
C ALA A 200 4.04 6.33 -1.42
N ARG A 201 2.82 5.92 -1.12
CA ARG A 201 1.70 5.82 -2.06
C ARG A 201 0.46 6.31 -1.33
N ALA A 202 0.48 7.59 -1.01
CA ALA A 202 -0.62 8.25 -0.34
C ALA A 202 -1.90 8.07 -1.16
N PHE A 203 -2.93 7.50 -0.55
CA PHE A 203 -4.24 7.32 -1.18
C PHE A 203 -5.34 8.03 -0.40
N LEU A 204 -5.15 8.16 0.92
CA LEU A 204 -6.10 8.80 1.82
C LEU A 204 -5.87 10.30 1.81
N GLY A 205 -6.92 11.04 1.47
CA GLY A 205 -6.89 12.50 1.44
C GLY A 205 -7.43 13.06 0.14
N VAL A 206 -7.44 14.38 0.09
CA VAL A 206 -7.88 15.21 -1.03
C VAL A 206 -6.98 16.44 -1.10
N SER A 207 -6.89 17.08 -2.26
CA SER A 207 -6.26 18.39 -2.40
C SER A 207 -7.13 19.48 -1.76
N ASP A 208 -6.56 20.66 -1.51
CA ASP A 208 -7.29 21.77 -0.90
C ASP A 208 -8.45 22.22 -1.78
N ASP A 209 -8.26 22.31 -3.09
CA ASP A 209 -9.32 22.66 -4.04
C ASP A 209 -10.46 21.64 -4.03
N GLU A 210 -10.11 20.36 -4.00
CA GLU A 210 -11.10 19.31 -3.94
C GLU A 210 -11.83 19.33 -2.59
N PHE A 211 -11.11 19.59 -1.49
CA PHE A 211 -11.71 19.72 -0.16
C PHE A 211 -12.75 20.84 -0.14
N ASN A 212 -12.41 22.01 -0.67
CA ASN A 212 -13.34 23.16 -0.74
C ASN A 212 -14.60 22.82 -1.56
N LYS A 213 -14.46 22.11 -2.69
CA LYS A 213 -15.60 21.62 -3.47
C LYS A 213 -16.46 20.61 -2.70
N ILE A 214 -15.84 19.72 -1.94
CA ILE A 214 -16.53 18.76 -1.08
C ILE A 214 -17.26 19.49 0.02
N LEU A 215 -16.61 20.43 0.71
CA LEU A 215 -17.18 21.22 1.80
C LEU A 215 -18.43 21.99 1.33
N ALA A 216 -18.31 22.75 0.25
CA ALA A 216 -19.42 23.49 -0.35
C ALA A 216 -20.62 22.58 -0.67
N ARG A 217 -20.37 21.45 -1.36
CA ARG A 217 -21.41 20.47 -1.69
C ARG A 217 -22.08 19.86 -0.45
N GLN A 218 -21.32 19.59 0.62
CA GLN A 218 -21.88 18.99 1.82
C GLN A 218 -22.65 20.03 2.65
N LEU A 219 -22.23 21.30 2.68
CA LEU A 219 -22.98 22.42 3.28
C LEU A 219 -24.35 22.59 2.62
N GLN A 220 -24.39 22.66 1.32
CA GLN A 220 -25.65 22.71 0.57
C GLN A 220 -26.55 21.51 0.89
N GLY A 221 -25.98 20.34 0.96
CA GLY A 221 -26.72 19.10 1.24
C GLY A 221 -27.29 18.97 2.65
N ILE A 222 -26.99 19.89 3.57
CA ILE A 222 -27.57 19.98 4.93
C ILE A 222 -28.37 21.25 5.15
N GLY A 223 -28.65 22.00 4.07
CA GLY A 223 -29.44 23.22 4.11
C GLY A 223 -28.67 24.46 4.57
N PHE A 224 -27.34 24.45 4.46
CA PHE A 224 -26.47 25.62 4.68
C PHE A 224 -25.72 25.93 3.37
N GLY A 225 -25.37 27.19 3.17
CA GLY A 225 -24.55 27.58 2.02
C GLY A 225 -25.35 27.99 0.78
N TRP A 226 -26.44 28.75 0.96
CA TRP A 226 -27.21 29.37 -0.11
C TRP A 226 -26.35 30.31 -0.98
N GLU A 227 -25.31 30.90 -0.38
CA GLU A 227 -24.43 31.87 -1.01
C GLU A 227 -23.28 31.23 -1.80
N VAL A 228 -23.06 29.90 -1.67
CA VAL A 228 -22.07 29.21 -2.48
C VAL A 228 -22.63 29.10 -3.88
N LYS A 229 -22.22 30.00 -4.77
CA LYS A 229 -22.64 30.01 -6.17
C LYS A 229 -22.35 28.66 -6.82
N ALA A 230 -23.29 28.20 -7.64
CA ALA A 230 -23.15 26.93 -8.38
C ALA A 230 -21.86 26.85 -9.24
N GLN A 231 -21.28 28.01 -9.56
CA GLN A 231 -19.99 28.15 -10.26
C GLN A 231 -18.79 27.65 -9.45
N ASP A 232 -18.84 27.74 -8.10
CA ASP A 232 -17.75 27.26 -7.24
C ASP A 232 -17.74 25.72 -7.09
N ILE A 233 -18.86 25.08 -7.48
CA ILE A 233 -19.04 23.63 -7.39
C ILE A 233 -18.70 22.92 -8.70
N LYS A 234 -19.00 23.58 -9.81
CA LYS A 234 -18.55 23.14 -11.13
C LYS A 234 -17.16 23.70 -11.34
N GLY A 235 -16.15 22.96 -10.86
CA GLY A 235 -14.78 23.26 -11.28
C GLY A 235 -14.77 23.33 -12.81
N LYS A 236 -14.06 24.31 -13.35
CA LYS A 236 -13.70 24.33 -14.76
C LYS A 236 -13.22 22.92 -15.13
N LEU A 237 -13.90 22.30 -16.07
CA LEU A 237 -13.48 21.08 -16.76
C LEU A 237 -12.17 21.34 -17.48
#